data_a7126044a1e9614efa92b41a42400c70
#
_entry.id   a7126044a1e9614efa92b41a42400c70
#
_cell.length_a   1.000
_cell.length_b   1.000
_cell.length_c   1.000
_cell.angle_alpha   90.00
_cell.angle_beta   90.00
_cell.angle_gamma   90.00
#
_symmetry.space_group_name_H-M   'P 1'
#
loop_
_entity.id
_entity.type
_entity.pdbx_description
1 polymer ?
#
loop_
_entity_poly.entity_id
_entity_poly.type
_entity_poly.pdbx_seq_one_letter_code
_entity_poly.pdbx_strand_id
1 'polypeptide(L)'
;ISDSLVIIGYKEVVNFSFISKNYSNTKNQLLIENPISKDKSIMRESLLPGLMNNVSYNTKRQQKSIRLFEKGKTYHRNNKEIYEINIISGILSGYKSPTDLVLNTYKYGIDDLKADILSIIPNVKFNVNRDSIYFDSDNSLKIYLNETLIGECGMISSSLMNDFDIKDCVFAFEIFEDKISLDPNAAYKEISQFPAVYKDITVVANKQYKILNLIDKIHKNSYKYMKNIRIKDIF
;
A
#
# COMPACT_ATOMS: atom_id res chain seq x y z
N ILE A 1 -2.86 10.91 -8.85
CA ILE A 1 -2.39 9.64 -8.25
C ILE A 1 -2.06 8.64 -9.35
N SER A 2 -2.97 8.34 -10.28
CA SER A 2 -2.69 7.36 -11.36
C SER A 2 -1.44 7.72 -12.16
N ASP A 3 -1.29 8.97 -12.60
CA ASP A 3 -0.10 9.43 -13.32
C ASP A 3 1.17 9.27 -12.47
N SER A 4 1.09 9.54 -11.17
CA SER A 4 2.22 9.35 -10.25
C SER A 4 2.62 7.89 -10.14
N LEU A 5 1.65 6.96 -10.10
CA LEU A 5 1.92 5.52 -10.11
C LEU A 5 2.61 5.08 -11.41
N VAL A 6 2.16 5.58 -12.56
CA VAL A 6 2.81 5.30 -13.86
C VAL A 6 4.25 5.81 -13.86
N ILE A 7 4.51 7.00 -13.36
CA ILE A 7 5.85 7.60 -13.28
C ILE A 7 6.80 6.73 -12.43
N ILE A 8 6.33 6.17 -11.32
CA ILE A 8 7.16 5.28 -10.48
C ILE A 8 7.18 3.82 -10.97
N GLY A 9 6.66 3.55 -12.16
CA GLY A 9 6.80 2.28 -12.88
C GLY A 9 5.69 1.27 -12.68
N TYR A 10 4.54 1.64 -12.13
CA TYR A 10 3.36 0.78 -12.14
C TYR A 10 2.68 0.79 -13.52
N LYS A 11 2.08 -0.33 -13.87
CA LYS A 11 1.25 -0.49 -15.07
C LYS A 11 -0.21 -0.62 -14.66
N GLU A 12 -1.08 0.14 -15.30
CA GLU A 12 -2.51 0.07 -15.06
C GLU A 12 -3.09 -1.22 -15.64
N VAL A 13 -3.98 -1.83 -14.90
CA VAL A 13 -4.78 -2.98 -15.32
C VAL A 13 -6.25 -2.72 -15.04
N VAL A 14 -7.11 -3.40 -15.79
CA VAL A 14 -8.56 -3.34 -15.62
C VAL A 14 -9.08 -4.76 -15.47
N ASN A 15 -9.72 -5.05 -14.35
CA ASN A 15 -10.30 -6.34 -14.04
C ASN A 15 -11.83 -6.28 -14.01
N PHE A 16 -12.48 -7.44 -14.09
CA PHE A 16 -13.91 -7.54 -13.92
C PHE A 16 -14.35 -7.12 -12.51
N SER A 17 -15.50 -6.47 -12.42
CA SER A 17 -16.14 -6.15 -11.13
C SER A 17 -16.77 -7.36 -10.45
N PHE A 18 -16.72 -8.51 -11.07
CA PHE A 18 -17.28 -9.77 -10.60
C PHE A 18 -16.16 -10.73 -10.18
N ILE A 19 -16.29 -11.28 -8.97
CA ILE A 19 -15.30 -12.21 -8.41
C ILE A 19 -15.98 -13.47 -7.88
N SER A 20 -15.17 -14.46 -7.54
CA SER A 20 -15.63 -15.67 -6.85
C SER A 20 -16.00 -15.38 -5.40
N LYS A 21 -17.03 -16.05 -4.89
CA LYS A 21 -17.41 -16.01 -3.48
C LYS A 21 -16.26 -16.38 -2.53
N ASN A 22 -15.34 -17.20 -2.98
CA ASN A 22 -14.19 -17.65 -2.19
C ASN A 22 -13.25 -16.52 -1.79
N TYR A 23 -13.29 -15.39 -2.52
CA TYR A 23 -12.41 -14.21 -2.26
C TYR A 23 -13.09 -13.12 -1.42
N SER A 24 -14.27 -13.39 -0.88
CA SER A 24 -14.96 -12.49 0.03
C SER A 24 -15.28 -13.21 1.33
N ASN A 25 -14.88 -12.59 2.43
CA ASN A 25 -15.12 -13.10 3.79
C ASN A 25 -16.26 -12.39 4.49
N THR A 26 -17.00 -11.51 3.81
CA THR A 26 -18.11 -10.80 4.43
C THR A 26 -19.43 -11.58 4.33
N LYS A 27 -20.27 -11.42 5.34
CA LYS A 27 -21.63 -12.00 5.34
C LYS A 27 -22.61 -11.24 4.43
N ASN A 28 -22.21 -10.04 3.99
CA ASN A 28 -23.07 -9.10 3.27
C ASN A 28 -22.72 -9.01 1.78
N GLN A 29 -22.27 -10.12 1.20
CA GLN A 29 -21.91 -10.20 -0.24
C GLN A 29 -23.06 -9.77 -1.14
N LEU A 30 -22.75 -9.02 -2.19
CA LEU A 30 -23.68 -8.68 -3.26
C LEU A 30 -23.66 -9.79 -4.31
N LEU A 31 -24.66 -10.65 -4.26
CA LEU A 31 -24.82 -11.77 -5.18
C LEU A 31 -25.33 -11.28 -6.53
N ILE A 32 -24.84 -11.91 -7.60
CA ILE A 32 -25.37 -11.73 -8.97
C ILE A 32 -26.40 -12.83 -9.21
N GLU A 33 -27.60 -12.45 -9.58
CA GLU A 33 -28.72 -13.40 -9.79
C GLU A 33 -28.42 -14.39 -10.93
N ASN A 34 -27.86 -13.91 -12.04
CA ASN A 34 -27.52 -14.71 -13.21
C ASN A 34 -26.03 -14.60 -13.55
N PRO A 35 -25.11 -15.23 -12.75
CA PRO A 35 -23.70 -15.10 -12.98
C PRO A 35 -23.26 -15.83 -14.26
N ILE A 36 -22.34 -15.21 -15.00
CA ILE A 36 -21.76 -15.79 -16.23
C ILE A 36 -21.02 -17.11 -15.92
N SER A 37 -20.41 -17.20 -14.72
CA SER A 37 -19.75 -18.41 -14.22
C SER A 37 -19.74 -18.41 -12.70
N LYS A 38 -19.46 -19.57 -12.09
CA LYS A 38 -19.32 -19.70 -10.62
C LYS A 38 -18.22 -18.78 -10.05
N ASP A 39 -17.17 -18.53 -10.82
CA ASP A 39 -16.06 -17.68 -10.44
C ASP A 39 -16.33 -16.18 -10.57
N LYS A 40 -17.52 -15.80 -11.04
CA LYS A 40 -17.98 -14.42 -11.22
C LYS A 40 -19.38 -14.22 -10.64
N SER A 41 -19.56 -14.66 -9.40
CA SER A 41 -20.89 -14.79 -8.78
C SER A 41 -21.23 -13.69 -7.77
N ILE A 42 -20.26 -12.85 -7.42
CA ILE A 42 -20.46 -11.70 -6.52
C ILE A 42 -19.80 -10.43 -7.06
N MET A 43 -20.30 -9.28 -6.62
CA MET A 43 -19.63 -8.00 -6.83
C MET A 43 -18.39 -7.92 -5.92
N ARG A 44 -17.29 -7.36 -6.44
CA ARG A 44 -16.04 -7.23 -5.71
C ARG A 44 -16.14 -6.21 -4.57
N GLU A 45 -15.65 -6.60 -3.41
CA GLU A 45 -15.52 -5.75 -2.22
C GLU A 45 -14.10 -5.19 -2.08
N SER A 46 -13.16 -5.67 -2.90
CA SER A 46 -11.75 -5.26 -2.97
C SER A 46 -11.25 -5.43 -4.41
N LEU A 47 -10.25 -4.66 -4.80
CA LEU A 47 -9.55 -4.81 -6.08
C LEU A 47 -8.45 -5.89 -6.01
N LEU A 48 -8.04 -6.28 -4.80
CA LEU A 48 -6.93 -7.22 -4.58
C LEU A 48 -7.12 -8.57 -5.26
N PRO A 49 -8.29 -9.24 -5.25
CA PRO A 49 -8.45 -10.52 -5.93
C PRO A 49 -8.19 -10.43 -7.44
N GLY A 50 -8.62 -9.35 -8.09
CA GLY A 50 -8.32 -9.10 -9.51
C GLY A 50 -6.83 -8.91 -9.75
N LEU A 51 -6.17 -8.11 -8.94
CA LEU A 51 -4.73 -7.87 -9.02
C LEU A 51 -3.92 -9.13 -8.72
N MET A 52 -4.36 -9.97 -7.76
CA MET A 52 -3.73 -11.27 -7.48
C MET A 52 -3.80 -12.22 -8.67
N ASN A 53 -4.93 -12.26 -9.39
CA ASN A 53 -5.04 -12.99 -10.66
C ASN A 53 -4.00 -12.49 -11.67
N ASN A 54 -3.81 -11.17 -11.78
CA ASN A 54 -2.82 -10.60 -12.68
C ASN A 54 -1.39 -10.98 -12.27
N VAL A 55 -1.07 -10.99 -10.96
CA VAL A 55 0.24 -11.45 -10.46
C VAL A 55 0.44 -12.91 -10.82
N SER A 56 -0.49 -13.80 -10.50
CA SER A 56 -0.43 -15.23 -10.84
C SER A 56 -0.22 -15.45 -12.34
N TYR A 57 -0.99 -14.74 -13.17
CA TYR A 57 -0.86 -14.82 -14.63
C TYR A 57 0.52 -14.42 -15.13
N ASN A 58 1.07 -13.32 -14.63
CA ASN A 58 2.37 -12.80 -15.04
C ASN A 58 3.52 -13.67 -14.51
N THR A 59 3.44 -14.14 -13.26
CA THR A 59 4.45 -15.04 -12.66
C THR A 59 4.56 -16.34 -13.44
N LYS A 60 3.43 -16.96 -13.84
CA LYS A 60 3.42 -18.18 -14.67
C LYS A 60 4.04 -17.96 -16.06
N ARG A 61 4.18 -16.69 -16.50
CA ARG A 61 4.88 -16.28 -17.74
C ARG A 61 6.28 -15.74 -17.49
N GLN A 62 6.86 -16.10 -16.33
CA GLN A 62 8.25 -15.77 -15.98
C GLN A 62 8.54 -14.26 -15.86
N GLN A 63 7.52 -13.43 -15.65
CA GLN A 63 7.75 -12.03 -15.31
C GLN A 63 8.32 -11.95 -13.90
N LYS A 64 9.56 -11.47 -13.81
CA LYS A 64 10.34 -11.45 -12.56
C LYS A 64 10.10 -10.19 -11.71
N SER A 65 9.55 -9.14 -12.30
CA SER A 65 9.24 -7.86 -11.66
C SER A 65 7.83 -7.45 -12.03
N ILE A 66 6.98 -7.32 -11.05
CA ILE A 66 5.56 -7.02 -11.22
C ILE A 66 5.22 -5.80 -10.37
N ARG A 67 4.74 -4.74 -11.02
CA ARG A 67 4.18 -3.52 -10.41
C ARG A 67 2.92 -3.17 -11.18
N LEU A 68 1.77 -3.47 -10.62
CA LEU A 68 0.47 -3.24 -11.24
C LEU A 68 -0.40 -2.39 -10.34
N PHE A 69 -1.30 -1.61 -10.91
CA PHE A 69 -2.34 -0.91 -10.17
C PHE A 69 -3.66 -0.94 -10.93
N GLU A 70 -4.73 -0.81 -10.20
CA GLU A 70 -6.09 -0.66 -10.72
C GLU A 70 -6.78 0.48 -9.98
N LYS A 71 -7.48 1.32 -10.75
CA LYS A 71 -8.43 2.28 -10.23
C LYS A 71 -9.83 1.79 -10.56
N GLY A 72 -10.69 1.62 -9.55
CA GLY A 72 -12.00 1.08 -9.78
C GLY A 72 -12.92 1.23 -8.58
N LYS A 73 -14.16 0.77 -8.77
CA LYS A 73 -15.17 0.74 -7.72
C LYS A 73 -15.25 -0.61 -7.05
N THR A 74 -15.50 -0.59 -5.76
CA THR A 74 -15.88 -1.74 -4.95
C THR A 74 -17.30 -1.55 -4.46
N TYR A 75 -17.97 -2.65 -4.15
CA TYR A 75 -19.41 -2.67 -3.90
C TYR A 75 -19.69 -3.30 -2.56
N HIS A 76 -20.40 -2.59 -1.72
CA HIS A 76 -20.65 -2.98 -0.34
C HIS A 76 -22.12 -2.88 -0.01
N ARG A 77 -22.56 -3.67 0.98
CA ARG A 77 -23.92 -3.62 1.52
C ARG A 77 -23.86 -3.35 3.04
N ASN A 78 -24.61 -2.36 3.46
CA ASN A 78 -24.89 -2.14 4.86
C ASN A 78 -26.40 -2.25 5.09
N ASN A 79 -26.82 -3.32 5.77
CA ASN A 79 -28.24 -3.67 5.92
C ASN A 79 -28.95 -3.81 4.56
N LYS A 80 -29.77 -2.82 4.17
CA LYS A 80 -30.52 -2.81 2.90
C LYS A 80 -29.94 -1.89 1.84
N GLU A 81 -28.98 -1.04 2.22
CA GLU A 81 -28.39 -0.06 1.30
C GLU A 81 -27.14 -0.63 0.64
N ILE A 82 -27.07 -0.44 -0.68
CA ILE A 82 -25.88 -0.77 -1.49
C ILE A 82 -25.16 0.53 -1.76
N TYR A 83 -23.85 0.55 -1.55
CA TYR A 83 -23.01 1.70 -1.84
C TYR A 83 -21.71 1.31 -2.53
N GLU A 84 -21.17 2.24 -3.27
CA GLU A 84 -19.92 2.09 -4.01
C GLU A 84 -18.83 2.90 -3.35
N ILE A 85 -17.60 2.40 -3.41
CA ILE A 85 -16.41 3.11 -2.95
C ILE A 85 -15.41 3.16 -4.10
N ASN A 86 -14.86 4.35 -4.39
CA ASN A 86 -13.78 4.51 -5.34
C ASN A 86 -12.46 4.15 -4.66
N ILE A 87 -11.76 3.16 -5.21
CA ILE A 87 -10.49 2.64 -4.67
C ILE A 87 -9.41 2.73 -5.73
N ILE A 88 -8.21 3.06 -5.29
CA ILE A 88 -6.97 2.82 -6.01
C ILE A 88 -6.20 1.74 -5.25
N SER A 89 -5.86 0.67 -5.92
CA SER A 89 -5.07 -0.43 -5.37
C SER A 89 -3.83 -0.67 -6.21
N GLY A 90 -2.70 -0.89 -5.56
CA GLY A 90 -1.45 -1.24 -6.21
C GLY A 90 -0.85 -2.50 -5.61
N ILE A 91 -0.13 -3.25 -6.44
CA ILE A 91 0.49 -4.51 -6.07
C ILE A 91 1.90 -4.62 -6.64
N LEU A 92 2.81 -5.15 -5.86
CA LEU A 92 4.19 -5.41 -6.29
C LEU A 92 4.66 -6.77 -5.82
N SER A 93 5.44 -7.45 -6.67
CA SER A 93 6.01 -8.77 -6.40
C SER A 93 7.28 -9.00 -7.22
N GLY A 94 8.15 -9.86 -6.71
CA GLY A 94 9.38 -10.26 -7.40
C GLY A 94 10.55 -9.30 -7.14
N TYR A 95 11.32 -8.98 -8.17
CA TYR A 95 12.61 -8.28 -8.07
C TYR A 95 12.53 -6.84 -8.53
N LYS A 96 13.30 -5.94 -7.88
CA LYS A 96 13.39 -4.52 -8.25
C LYS A 96 14.06 -4.31 -9.61
N SER A 97 15.15 -5.05 -9.87
CA SER A 97 15.95 -4.94 -11.11
C SER A 97 16.31 -6.35 -11.59
N PRO A 98 15.42 -7.02 -12.33
CA PRO A 98 15.60 -8.43 -12.69
C PRO A 98 16.69 -8.66 -13.76
N THR A 99 17.18 -7.62 -14.42
CA THR A 99 18.15 -7.69 -15.53
C THR A 99 19.55 -7.21 -15.15
N ASP A 100 19.76 -6.77 -13.93
CA ASP A 100 21.06 -6.23 -13.53
C ASP A 100 22.00 -7.37 -13.12
N LEU A 101 23.03 -7.62 -13.95
CA LEU A 101 24.05 -8.65 -13.74
C LEU A 101 25.07 -8.28 -12.64
N VAL A 102 25.16 -7.02 -12.29
CA VAL A 102 26.20 -6.48 -11.38
C VAL A 102 25.66 -6.23 -9.97
N LEU A 103 24.40 -5.90 -9.85
CA LEU A 103 23.77 -5.61 -8.56
C LEU A 103 23.00 -6.84 -8.05
N ASN A 104 23.17 -7.14 -6.76
CA ASN A 104 22.32 -8.13 -6.09
C ASN A 104 20.86 -7.84 -6.38
N THR A 105 20.15 -8.81 -6.93
CA THR A 105 18.74 -8.70 -7.25
C THR A 105 17.92 -8.66 -5.96
N TYR A 106 17.65 -7.46 -5.47
CA TYR A 106 16.80 -7.28 -4.29
C TYR A 106 15.33 -7.52 -4.65
N LYS A 107 14.66 -8.32 -3.83
CA LYS A 107 13.20 -8.46 -3.91
C LYS A 107 12.50 -7.24 -3.33
N TYR A 108 11.29 -7.00 -3.81
CA TYR A 108 10.41 -6.01 -3.19
C TYR A 108 10.08 -6.38 -1.75
N GLY A 109 9.94 -5.35 -0.92
CA GLY A 109 9.58 -5.46 0.49
C GLY A 109 8.55 -4.41 0.90
N ILE A 110 8.14 -4.48 2.17
CA ILE A 110 7.17 -3.53 2.74
C ILE A 110 7.67 -2.08 2.69
N ASP A 111 8.98 -1.88 2.79
CA ASP A 111 9.55 -0.53 2.75
C ASP A 111 9.49 0.10 1.35
N ASP A 112 9.56 -0.71 0.31
CA ASP A 112 9.33 -0.25 -1.06
C ASP A 112 7.90 0.19 -1.26
N LEU A 113 6.95 -0.61 -0.79
CA LEU A 113 5.53 -0.28 -0.82
C LEU A 113 5.25 1.04 -0.09
N LYS A 114 5.81 1.22 1.11
CA LYS A 114 5.69 2.46 1.89
C LYS A 114 6.29 3.65 1.17
N ALA A 115 7.47 3.48 0.55
CA ALA A 115 8.12 4.54 -0.23
C ALA A 115 7.26 4.95 -1.43
N ASP A 116 6.67 3.99 -2.12
CA ASP A 116 5.75 4.24 -3.23
C ASP A 116 4.52 5.04 -2.77
N ILE A 117 3.87 4.61 -1.67
CA ILE A 117 2.72 5.32 -1.10
C ILE A 117 3.08 6.76 -0.70
N LEU A 118 4.22 6.96 -0.03
CA LEU A 118 4.71 8.28 0.36
C LEU A 118 5.03 9.18 -0.84
N SER A 119 5.44 8.60 -1.97
CA SER A 119 5.72 9.36 -3.19
C SER A 119 4.46 9.85 -3.88
N ILE A 120 3.34 9.11 -3.77
CA ILE A 120 2.06 9.48 -4.39
C ILE A 120 1.16 10.30 -3.46
N ILE A 121 1.24 10.06 -2.14
CA ILE A 121 0.49 10.79 -1.11
C ILE A 121 1.47 11.17 0.01
N PRO A 122 2.03 12.38 -0.04
CA PRO A 122 2.92 12.87 1.01
C PRO A 122 2.22 12.99 2.38
N ASN A 123 3.02 12.91 3.44
CA ASN A 123 2.59 13.10 4.83
C ASN A 123 1.61 12.04 5.38
N VAL A 124 1.49 10.88 4.75
CA VAL A 124 0.75 9.76 5.35
C VAL A 124 1.50 9.17 6.53
N LYS A 125 0.74 8.65 7.50
CA LYS A 125 1.23 7.89 8.65
C LYS A 125 0.78 6.46 8.56
N PHE A 126 1.64 5.55 8.99
CA PHE A 126 1.37 4.11 9.00
C PHE A 126 1.22 3.61 10.44
N ASN A 127 0.11 2.95 10.74
CA ASN A 127 -0.13 2.29 12.01
C ASN A 127 -0.34 0.79 11.79
N VAL A 128 0.11 -0.03 12.74
CA VAL A 128 -0.05 -1.50 12.66
C VAL A 128 -1.54 -1.85 12.53
N ASN A 129 -1.84 -2.75 11.60
CA ASN A 129 -3.17 -3.32 11.37
C ASN A 129 -3.10 -4.83 11.64
N ARG A 130 -3.91 -5.36 12.55
CA ARG A 130 -3.97 -6.81 12.84
C ARG A 130 -5.28 -7.46 12.40
N ASP A 131 -6.22 -6.65 11.93
CA ASP A 131 -7.60 -7.07 11.65
C ASP A 131 -7.89 -7.12 10.15
N SER A 132 -6.86 -7.12 9.30
CA SER A 132 -7.07 -7.17 7.85
C SER A 132 -7.46 -8.57 7.39
N ILE A 133 -8.35 -8.63 6.41
CA ILE A 133 -8.82 -9.87 5.78
C ILE A 133 -7.82 -10.34 4.70
N TYR A 134 -7.19 -9.40 4.03
CA TYR A 134 -6.35 -9.68 2.86
C TYR A 134 -4.86 -9.70 3.18
N PHE A 135 -4.44 -9.02 4.25
CA PHE A 135 -3.05 -8.85 4.59
C PHE A 135 -2.62 -9.75 5.77
N ASP A 136 -1.36 -10.06 5.81
CA ASP A 136 -0.72 -10.77 6.93
C ASP A 136 -0.78 -9.93 8.22
N SER A 137 -1.13 -10.53 9.35
CA SER A 137 -1.37 -9.82 10.61
C SER A 137 -0.13 -9.09 11.17
N ASP A 138 1.06 -9.60 10.87
CA ASP A 138 2.31 -9.03 11.39
C ASP A 138 2.91 -7.99 10.43
N ASN A 139 2.52 -8.04 9.15
CA ASN A 139 3.03 -7.22 8.08
C ASN A 139 1.94 -6.39 7.40
N SER A 140 0.95 -5.92 8.15
CA SER A 140 -0.10 -5.04 7.63
C SER A 140 -0.20 -3.72 8.39
N LEU A 141 -0.56 -2.68 7.66
CA LEU A 141 -0.58 -1.31 8.13
C LEU A 141 -1.85 -0.60 7.67
N LYS A 142 -2.44 0.22 8.54
CA LYS A 142 -3.45 1.22 8.20
C LYS A 142 -2.75 2.50 7.76
N ILE A 143 -3.27 3.12 6.72
CA ILE A 143 -2.75 4.37 6.15
C ILE A 143 -3.64 5.52 6.59
N TYR A 144 -3.05 6.53 7.21
CA TYR A 144 -3.74 7.73 7.69
C TYR A 144 -3.20 8.98 7.01
N LEU A 145 -4.09 9.86 6.60
CA LEU A 145 -3.78 11.22 6.14
C LEU A 145 -4.54 12.20 7.04
N ASN A 146 -3.81 13.10 7.72
CA ASN A 146 -4.40 14.07 8.64
C ASN A 146 -5.41 13.43 9.62
N GLU A 147 -5.02 12.32 10.28
CA GLU A 147 -5.83 11.56 11.24
C GLU A 147 -7.02 10.78 10.62
N THR A 148 -7.28 10.95 9.31
CA THR A 148 -8.31 10.20 8.59
C THR A 148 -7.74 8.90 8.05
N LEU A 149 -8.42 7.77 8.32
CA LEU A 149 -8.08 6.48 7.71
C LEU A 149 -8.42 6.53 6.22
N ILE A 150 -7.41 6.46 5.38
CA ILE A 150 -7.55 6.52 3.92
C ILE A 150 -7.32 5.17 3.24
N GLY A 151 -6.84 4.15 3.94
CA GLY A 151 -6.60 2.85 3.33
C GLY A 151 -5.79 1.91 4.21
N GLU A 152 -5.39 0.81 3.61
CA GLU A 152 -4.51 -0.19 4.22
C GLU A 152 -3.46 -0.69 3.22
N CYS A 153 -2.36 -1.23 3.74
CA CYS A 153 -1.30 -1.83 2.93
C CYS A 153 -0.55 -2.91 3.71
N GLY A 154 0.15 -3.77 3.01
CA GLY A 154 0.95 -4.79 3.67
C GLY A 154 1.37 -5.92 2.74
N MET A 155 1.89 -6.98 3.34
CA MET A 155 2.12 -8.25 2.67
C MET A 155 0.79 -9.00 2.57
N ILE A 156 0.47 -9.53 1.42
CA ILE A 156 -0.72 -10.37 1.22
C ILE A 156 -0.60 -11.62 2.10
N SER A 157 -1.71 -12.06 2.70
CA SER A 157 -1.74 -13.23 3.56
C SER A 157 -1.33 -14.51 2.79
N SER A 158 -0.63 -15.42 3.48
CA SER A 158 -0.19 -16.68 2.89
C SER A 158 -1.37 -17.53 2.38
N SER A 159 -2.52 -17.48 3.04
CA SER A 159 -3.74 -18.15 2.59
C SER A 159 -4.15 -17.66 1.21
N LEU A 160 -4.24 -16.33 1.03
CA LEU A 160 -4.65 -15.75 -0.23
C LEU A 160 -3.59 -15.99 -1.32
N MET A 161 -2.29 -15.91 -1.00
CA MET A 161 -1.24 -16.25 -1.98
C MET A 161 -1.34 -17.70 -2.46
N ASN A 162 -1.66 -18.64 -1.57
CA ASN A 162 -1.85 -20.06 -1.92
C ASN A 162 -3.06 -20.26 -2.83
N ASP A 163 -4.18 -19.57 -2.60
CA ASP A 163 -5.38 -19.65 -3.43
C ASP A 163 -5.12 -19.24 -4.89
N PHE A 164 -4.13 -18.36 -5.11
CA PHE A 164 -3.71 -17.91 -6.44
C PHE A 164 -2.46 -18.61 -6.98
N ASP A 165 -1.94 -19.63 -6.26
CA ASP A 165 -0.73 -20.37 -6.64
C ASP A 165 0.50 -19.45 -6.83
N ILE A 166 0.67 -18.50 -5.89
CA ILE A 166 1.78 -17.55 -5.88
C ILE A 166 2.75 -17.93 -4.76
N LYS A 167 4.03 -18.12 -5.11
CA LYS A 167 5.10 -18.53 -4.19
C LYS A 167 5.93 -17.38 -3.64
N ASP A 168 6.09 -16.32 -4.42
CA ASP A 168 6.82 -15.12 -4.00
C ASP A 168 5.95 -14.21 -3.14
N CYS A 169 6.59 -13.47 -2.22
CA CYS A 169 5.89 -12.47 -1.43
C CYS A 169 5.25 -11.41 -2.33
N VAL A 170 4.05 -11.05 -1.98
CA VAL A 170 3.27 -10.02 -2.65
C VAL A 170 2.95 -8.93 -1.66
N PHE A 171 3.22 -7.69 -2.04
CA PHE A 171 2.90 -6.51 -1.26
C PHE A 171 1.88 -5.67 -2.00
N ALA A 172 0.89 -5.14 -1.30
CA ALA A 172 -0.18 -4.38 -1.91
C ALA A 172 -0.69 -3.27 -1.00
N PHE A 173 -1.39 -2.32 -1.60
CA PHE A 173 -2.17 -1.31 -0.90
C PHE A 173 -3.56 -1.16 -1.52
N GLU A 174 -4.51 -0.76 -0.70
CA GLU A 174 -5.81 -0.24 -1.12
C GLU A 174 -6.07 1.11 -0.47
N ILE A 175 -6.41 2.11 -1.26
CA ILE A 175 -6.61 3.49 -0.80
C ILE A 175 -7.98 3.98 -1.27
N PHE A 176 -8.77 4.51 -0.34
CA PHE A 176 -10.07 5.13 -0.60
C PHE A 176 -9.87 6.50 -1.26
N GLU A 177 -10.11 6.59 -2.57
CA GLU A 177 -9.85 7.80 -3.35
C GLU A 177 -10.66 9.00 -2.82
N ASP A 178 -11.91 8.77 -2.46
CA ASP A 178 -12.82 9.82 -1.97
C ASP A 178 -12.39 10.44 -0.64
N LYS A 179 -11.46 9.80 0.07
CA LYS A 179 -10.92 10.31 1.34
C LYS A 179 -9.61 11.08 1.18
N ILE A 180 -9.08 11.16 -0.04
CA ILE A 180 -7.84 11.87 -0.32
C ILE A 180 -8.18 13.32 -0.69
N SER A 181 -7.95 14.24 0.24
CA SER A 181 -7.91 15.66 -0.06
C SER A 181 -6.45 16.06 -0.27
N LEU A 182 -5.99 16.03 -1.52
CA LEU A 182 -4.71 16.63 -1.87
C LEU A 182 -4.92 18.15 -1.92
N ASP A 183 -4.23 18.87 -1.04
CA ASP A 183 -4.19 20.33 -1.12
C ASP A 183 -3.41 20.71 -2.39
N PRO A 184 -4.07 21.27 -3.42
CA PRO A 184 -3.39 21.66 -4.65
C PRO A 184 -2.41 22.81 -4.44
N ASN A 185 -2.46 23.48 -3.30
CA ASN A 185 -1.60 24.56 -2.90
C ASN A 185 -0.48 24.07 -1.98
N ALA A 186 0.35 23.12 -2.42
CA ALA A 186 1.63 22.91 -1.79
C ALA A 186 2.40 24.25 -1.86
N ALA A 187 2.33 25.02 -0.77
CA ALA A 187 2.95 26.33 -0.72
C ALA A 187 4.43 26.17 -1.06
N TYR A 188 4.87 26.88 -2.10
CA TYR A 188 6.28 26.99 -2.44
C TYR A 188 7.05 27.43 -1.19
N LYS A 189 7.98 26.59 -0.73
CA LYS A 189 8.94 26.98 0.32
C LYS A 189 10.21 27.45 -0.35
N GLU A 190 10.57 28.68 -0.12
CA GLU A 190 11.86 29.22 -0.57
C GLU A 190 13.00 28.32 -0.10
N ILE A 191 13.92 28.06 -1.03
CA ILE A 191 15.14 27.33 -0.73
C ILE A 191 15.98 28.18 0.21
N SER A 192 16.40 27.61 1.36
CA SER A 192 17.25 28.31 2.31
C SER A 192 18.56 28.75 1.64
N GLN A 193 18.89 30.02 1.73
CA GLN A 193 20.17 30.59 1.27
C GLN A 193 21.33 30.26 2.21
N PHE A 194 21.04 29.74 3.41
CA PHE A 194 22.05 29.38 4.39
C PHE A 194 22.46 27.91 4.25
N PRO A 195 23.75 27.57 4.42
CA PRO A 195 24.22 26.19 4.41
C PRO A 195 23.59 25.38 5.55
N ALA A 196 23.38 24.09 5.31
CA ALA A 196 22.84 23.18 6.32
C ALA A 196 23.90 22.88 7.40
N VAL A 197 23.48 22.90 8.65
CA VAL A 197 24.29 22.48 9.81
C VAL A 197 23.84 21.08 10.24
N TYR A 198 24.79 20.16 10.38
CA TYR A 198 24.53 18.79 10.84
C TYR A 198 24.95 18.66 12.30
N LYS A 199 24.14 18.01 13.10
CA LYS A 199 24.44 17.69 14.51
C LYS A 199 24.09 16.23 14.78
N ASP A 200 25.02 15.48 15.33
CA ASP A 200 24.81 14.11 15.80
C ASP A 200 24.39 14.17 17.29
N ILE A 201 23.35 13.42 17.62
CA ILE A 201 22.82 13.31 18.99
C ILE A 201 22.75 11.83 19.33
N THR A 202 23.38 11.43 20.43
CA THR A 202 23.25 10.07 20.97
C THR A 202 22.16 10.05 22.04
N VAL A 203 21.23 9.13 21.91
CA VAL A 203 20.13 8.96 22.87
C VAL A 203 20.18 7.56 23.44
N VAL A 204 20.13 7.43 24.76
CA VAL A 204 19.97 6.15 25.45
C VAL A 204 18.51 5.95 25.76
N ALA A 205 17.94 4.85 25.30
CA ALA A 205 16.54 4.51 25.52
C ALA A 205 16.39 3.04 25.93
N ASN A 206 15.31 2.71 26.62
CA ASN A 206 14.98 1.31 26.92
C ASN A 206 14.70 0.54 25.62
N LYS A 207 15.11 -0.74 25.55
CA LYS A 207 14.88 -1.62 24.37
C LYS A 207 13.43 -1.71 23.91
N GLN A 208 12.47 -1.50 24.81
CA GLN A 208 11.03 -1.49 24.48
C GLN A 208 10.55 -0.15 23.90
N TYR A 209 11.38 0.89 23.90
CA TYR A 209 10.98 2.20 23.42
C TYR A 209 11.03 2.26 21.89
N LYS A 210 9.89 2.52 21.27
CA LYS A 210 9.80 2.61 19.82
C LYS A 210 10.51 3.86 19.30
N ILE A 211 11.45 3.70 18.39
CA ILE A 211 12.22 4.79 17.76
C ILE A 211 11.29 5.85 17.13
N LEU A 212 10.17 5.43 16.52
CA LEU A 212 9.18 6.35 15.95
C LEU A 212 8.64 7.34 16.98
N ASN A 213 8.41 6.92 18.23
CA ASN A 213 7.97 7.81 19.30
C ASN A 213 9.03 8.88 19.66
N LEU A 214 10.31 8.53 19.52
CA LEU A 214 11.40 9.48 19.71
C LEU A 214 11.42 10.52 18.58
N ILE A 215 11.32 10.07 17.34
CA ILE A 215 11.28 10.94 16.16
C ILE A 215 10.07 11.88 16.25
N ASP A 216 8.89 11.38 16.58
CA ASP A 216 7.68 12.19 16.76
C ASP A 216 7.84 13.23 17.88
N LYS A 217 8.48 12.85 18.98
CA LYS A 217 8.75 13.76 20.09
C LYS A 217 9.71 14.89 19.70
N ILE A 218 10.74 14.55 18.91
CA ILE A 218 11.68 15.53 18.37
C ILE A 218 10.97 16.45 17.38
N HIS A 219 10.16 15.91 16.46
CA HIS A 219 9.39 16.72 15.50
C HIS A 219 8.40 17.67 16.18
N LYS A 220 7.69 17.22 17.21
CA LYS A 220 6.76 18.07 17.99
C LYS A 220 7.44 19.23 18.71
N ASN A 221 8.69 19.02 19.12
CA ASN A 221 9.50 20.03 19.84
C ASN A 221 10.56 20.68 18.95
N SER A 222 10.51 20.43 17.64
CA SER A 222 11.54 20.93 16.73
C SER A 222 11.38 22.41 16.44
N TYR A 223 12.52 23.08 16.31
CA TYR A 223 12.57 24.47 15.89
C TYR A 223 12.23 24.62 14.40
N LYS A 224 11.68 25.75 14.02
CA LYS A 224 11.31 26.16 12.65
C LYS A 224 12.34 25.80 11.55
N TYR A 225 13.60 25.68 11.91
CA TYR A 225 14.71 25.47 10.98
C TYR A 225 15.19 24.02 10.87
N MET A 226 14.61 23.08 11.61
CA MET A 226 14.97 21.67 11.49
C MET A 226 14.42 21.10 10.17
N LYS A 227 15.30 20.58 9.31
CA LYS A 227 14.93 20.06 7.99
C LYS A 227 14.72 18.55 7.98
N ASN A 228 15.57 17.79 8.67
CA ASN A 228 15.54 16.33 8.60
C ASN A 228 16.17 15.70 9.86
N ILE A 229 15.70 14.49 10.19
CA ILE A 229 16.29 13.62 11.21
C ILE A 229 16.60 12.29 10.51
N ARG A 230 17.81 11.78 10.73
CA ARG A 230 18.21 10.46 10.25
C ARG A 230 18.74 9.64 11.42
N ILE A 231 18.32 8.40 11.51
CA ILE A 231 18.94 7.41 12.39
C ILE A 231 20.23 7.00 11.72
N LYS A 232 21.36 7.17 12.42
CA LYS A 232 22.70 6.85 11.90
C LYS A 232 23.09 5.44 12.28
N ASP A 233 22.99 5.13 13.57
CA ASP A 233 23.35 3.83 14.12
C ASP A 233 22.45 3.46 15.31
N ILE A 234 22.30 2.15 15.58
CA ILE A 234 21.63 1.59 16.75
C ILE A 234 22.59 0.55 17.34
N PHE A 235 22.95 0.73 18.63
CA PHE A 235 23.90 -0.12 19.36
C PHE A 235 23.18 -1.06 20.33
#